data_54cf079eb24038e4abe1f8a6a4b986e0
#
_entry.id   54cf079eb24038e4abe1f8a6a4b986e0
#
_cell.length_a   1.000
_cell.length_b   1.000
_cell.length_c   1.000
_cell.angle_alpha   90.00
_cell.angle_beta   90.00
_cell.angle_gamma   90.00
#
_symmetry.space_group_name_H-M   'P 1'
#
loop_
_entity.id
_entity.type
_entity.pdbx_description
1 polymer ?
#
loop_
_entity_poly.entity_id
_entity_poly.type
_entity_poly.pdbx_seq_one_letter_code
_entity_poly.pdbx_strand_id
1 'polypeptide(L)'
;MGNAIAKSGIPRDEIFLTTKVWIEHYGYERAKASVLESMRKLQVDYLDLCLLHQPFSDAYGAYRALEELYDEGKIRAIGISNFYTDRMVDFASFNRIKPMVNQVEIHPHNQQTEAKAWHDKYGIQMEAWAPSGEGRGD
;
A
#
# COMPACT_ATOMS: atom_id res chain seq x y z
N MET A 1 -9.53 10.81 13.33
CA MET A 1 -9.44 10.86 11.87
C MET A 1 -10.80 10.70 11.21
N GLY A 2 -11.57 9.70 11.57
CA GLY A 2 -12.89 9.51 10.99
C GLY A 2 -13.80 10.70 11.18
N ASN A 3 -13.77 11.29 12.37
CA ASN A 3 -14.59 12.48 12.62
C ASN A 3 -14.17 13.65 11.75
N ALA A 4 -12.88 13.78 11.50
CA ALA A 4 -12.40 14.87 10.66
C ALA A 4 -12.91 14.73 9.24
N ILE A 5 -12.92 13.50 8.73
CA ILE A 5 -13.44 13.26 7.39
C ILE A 5 -14.93 13.57 7.33
N ALA A 6 -15.69 13.09 8.30
CA ALA A 6 -17.13 13.31 8.31
C ALA A 6 -17.48 14.77 8.46
N LYS A 7 -16.70 15.53 9.23
CA LYS A 7 -16.99 16.92 9.50
C LYS A 7 -16.44 17.88 8.45
N SER A 8 -15.60 17.39 7.55
CA SER A 8 -14.93 18.26 6.58
C SER A 8 -15.91 18.84 5.57
N GLY A 9 -17.02 18.17 5.33
CA GLY A 9 -17.95 18.59 4.30
C GLY A 9 -17.50 18.24 2.90
N ILE A 10 -16.34 17.60 2.75
CA ILE A 10 -15.81 17.19 1.45
C ILE A 10 -16.39 15.84 1.09
N PRO A 11 -16.95 15.67 -0.11
CA PRO A 11 -17.47 14.36 -0.50
C PRO A 11 -16.41 13.29 -0.42
N ARG A 12 -16.80 12.09 0.01
CA ARG A 12 -15.85 10.99 0.19
C ARG A 12 -15.10 10.68 -1.09
N ASP A 13 -15.75 10.78 -2.24
CA ASP A 13 -15.12 10.44 -3.49
C ASP A 13 -14.08 11.47 -3.94
N GLU A 14 -13.99 12.59 -3.24
CA GLU A 14 -12.95 13.58 -3.50
C GLU A 14 -11.79 13.47 -2.53
N ILE A 15 -11.83 12.49 -1.62
CA ILE A 15 -10.77 12.24 -0.65
C ILE A 15 -10.07 10.95 -1.03
N PHE A 16 -8.74 11.02 -1.12
CA PHE A 16 -7.92 9.84 -1.40
C PHE A 16 -7.30 9.35 -0.11
N LEU A 17 -7.74 8.18 0.36
CA LEU A 17 -7.29 7.62 1.62
C LEU A 17 -6.32 6.48 1.38
N THR A 18 -5.13 6.60 1.96
CA THR A 18 -4.12 5.56 1.91
C THR A 18 -3.87 5.03 3.31
N THR A 19 -3.84 3.71 3.45
CA THR A 19 -3.55 3.04 4.70
C THR A 19 -2.44 2.04 4.47
N LYS A 20 -1.63 1.79 5.50
CA LYS A 20 -0.58 0.79 5.45
C LYS A 20 -0.83 -0.29 6.48
N VAL A 21 -0.50 -1.53 6.12
CA VAL A 21 -0.50 -2.62 7.08
C VAL A 21 0.93 -2.73 7.61
N TRP A 22 1.08 -2.56 8.92
CA TRP A 22 2.39 -2.60 9.55
C TRP A 22 2.82 -4.05 9.79
N ILE A 23 4.12 -4.27 9.93
CA ILE A 23 4.68 -5.63 10.04
C ILE A 23 4.03 -6.41 11.17
N GLU A 24 3.74 -5.77 12.29
CA GLU A 24 3.16 -6.48 13.43
C GLU A 24 1.76 -7.01 13.16
N HIS A 25 1.16 -6.58 12.07
CA HIS A 25 -0.16 -7.08 11.67
C HIS A 25 -0.10 -7.97 10.43
N TYR A 26 1.08 -8.45 10.07
CA TYR A 26 1.20 -9.33 8.92
C TYR A 26 0.65 -10.71 9.24
N GLY A 27 0.36 -11.47 8.17
CA GLY A 27 -0.40 -12.68 8.24
C GLY A 27 -1.81 -12.42 7.77
N TYR A 28 -2.46 -13.45 7.23
CA TYR A 28 -3.77 -13.25 6.61
C TYR A 28 -4.81 -12.70 7.59
N GLU A 29 -4.98 -13.37 8.73
CA GLU A 29 -6.02 -12.98 9.68
C GLU A 29 -5.77 -11.62 10.30
N ARG A 30 -4.52 -11.38 10.71
CA ARG A 30 -4.18 -10.12 11.36
C ARG A 30 -4.29 -8.95 10.40
N ALA A 31 -3.83 -9.14 9.16
CA ALA A 31 -3.87 -8.07 8.18
C ALA A 31 -5.31 -7.71 7.85
N LYS A 32 -6.16 -8.72 7.66
CA LYS A 32 -7.55 -8.46 7.35
C LYS A 32 -8.23 -7.71 8.49
N ALA A 33 -8.02 -8.15 9.72
CA ALA A 33 -8.61 -7.48 10.88
C ALA A 33 -8.10 -6.06 11.01
N SER A 34 -6.82 -5.83 10.75
CA SER A 34 -6.21 -4.51 10.86
C SER A 34 -6.83 -3.53 9.86
N VAL A 35 -7.03 -3.97 8.62
CA VAL A 35 -7.62 -3.11 7.60
C VAL A 35 -9.07 -2.77 7.93
N LEU A 36 -9.84 -3.78 8.34
CA LEU A 36 -11.24 -3.54 8.70
C LEU A 36 -11.36 -2.61 9.90
N GLU A 37 -10.47 -2.73 10.87
CA GLU A 37 -10.46 -1.85 12.01
C GLU A 37 -10.11 -0.41 11.61
N SER A 38 -9.16 -0.25 10.68
CA SER A 38 -8.82 1.08 10.19
C SER A 38 -10.02 1.72 9.50
N MET A 39 -10.75 0.95 8.71
CA MET A 39 -11.94 1.47 8.04
C MET A 39 -12.99 1.88 9.05
N ARG A 40 -13.16 1.09 10.10
CA ARG A 40 -14.12 1.41 11.14
C ARG A 40 -13.76 2.71 11.85
N LYS A 41 -12.48 2.88 12.17
CA LYS A 41 -12.03 4.10 12.85
C LYS A 41 -12.16 5.32 11.96
N LEU A 42 -11.92 5.15 10.66
CA LEU A 42 -12.04 6.23 9.70
C LEU A 42 -13.49 6.47 9.28
N GLN A 43 -14.39 5.57 9.64
CA GLN A 43 -15.81 5.67 9.32
C GLN A 43 -16.03 5.73 7.81
N VAL A 44 -15.37 4.82 7.09
CA VAL A 44 -15.46 4.75 5.64
C VAL A 44 -15.81 3.35 5.20
N ASP A 45 -16.39 3.23 4.02
CA ASP A 45 -16.78 1.96 3.43
C ASP A 45 -15.70 1.38 2.54
N TYR A 46 -14.75 2.19 2.12
CA TYR A 46 -13.66 1.72 1.26
C TYR A 46 -12.44 2.60 1.45
N LEU A 47 -11.29 2.02 1.08
CA LEU A 47 -10.02 2.72 1.04
C LEU A 47 -9.61 2.88 -0.41
N ASP A 48 -8.95 3.98 -0.75
CA ASP A 48 -8.48 4.19 -2.10
C ASP A 48 -7.22 3.37 -2.37
N LEU A 49 -6.35 3.24 -1.38
CA LEU A 49 -5.10 2.52 -1.53
C LEU A 49 -4.70 1.90 -0.20
N CYS A 50 -4.26 0.65 -0.24
CA CYS A 50 -3.72 0.00 0.95
C CYS A 50 -2.41 -0.68 0.59
N LEU A 51 -1.37 -0.40 1.37
CA LEU A 51 -0.02 -0.85 1.10
C LEU A 51 0.48 -1.74 2.23
N LEU A 52 1.30 -2.73 1.89
CA LEU A 52 2.12 -3.42 2.90
C LEU A 52 3.34 -2.55 3.18
N HIS A 53 3.64 -2.36 4.46
CA HIS A 53 4.67 -1.40 4.87
C HIS A 53 6.09 -1.86 4.51
N GLN A 54 6.40 -3.14 4.70
CA GLN A 54 7.75 -3.66 4.51
C GLN A 54 7.69 -5.07 3.94
N PRO A 55 8.76 -5.53 3.25
CA PRO A 55 8.78 -6.87 2.64
C PRO A 55 9.29 -7.95 3.58
N PHE A 56 8.89 -7.95 4.82
CA PHE A 56 9.37 -8.91 5.82
C PHE A 56 8.23 -9.72 6.39
N SER A 57 8.58 -10.74 7.17
CA SER A 57 7.61 -11.58 7.86
C SER A 57 6.64 -12.20 6.86
N ASP A 58 5.39 -12.42 7.25
CA ASP A 58 4.41 -13.06 6.37
C ASP A 58 3.71 -12.04 5.49
N ALA A 59 4.50 -11.39 4.62
CA ALA A 59 3.96 -10.42 3.69
C ALA A 59 3.00 -11.06 2.70
N TYR A 60 3.26 -12.30 2.30
CA TYR A 60 2.40 -12.99 1.33
C TYR A 60 1.02 -13.27 1.91
N GLY A 61 0.93 -13.69 3.16
CA GLY A 61 -0.36 -13.87 3.81
C GLY A 61 -1.10 -12.56 3.96
N ALA A 62 -0.38 -11.52 4.37
CA ALA A 62 -0.98 -10.20 4.49
C ALA A 62 -1.52 -9.71 3.14
N TYR A 63 -0.75 -9.92 2.07
CA TYR A 63 -1.18 -9.48 0.76
C TYR A 63 -2.42 -10.25 0.29
N ARG A 64 -2.52 -11.52 0.66
CA ARG A 64 -3.70 -12.30 0.31
C ARG A 64 -4.96 -11.70 0.92
N ALA A 65 -4.84 -11.16 2.14
CA ALA A 65 -5.95 -10.45 2.75
C ALA A 65 -6.32 -9.19 1.95
N LEU A 66 -5.31 -8.47 1.46
CA LEU A 66 -5.58 -7.30 0.63
C LEU A 66 -6.24 -7.67 -0.68
N GLU A 67 -5.82 -8.78 -1.31
CA GLU A 67 -6.45 -9.24 -2.54
C GLU A 67 -7.93 -9.55 -2.31
N GLU A 68 -8.25 -10.19 -1.20
CA GLU A 68 -9.61 -10.53 -0.89
C GLU A 68 -10.47 -9.29 -0.67
N LEU A 69 -9.94 -8.33 0.07
CA LEU A 69 -10.66 -7.09 0.32
C LEU A 69 -10.81 -6.26 -0.97
N TYR A 70 -9.84 -6.35 -1.85
CA TYR A 70 -9.93 -5.73 -3.16
C TYR A 70 -11.09 -6.34 -3.96
N ASP A 71 -11.18 -7.67 -3.96
CA ASP A 71 -12.26 -8.36 -4.66
C ASP A 71 -13.63 -7.98 -4.11
N GLU A 72 -13.69 -7.69 -2.81
CA GLU A 72 -14.94 -7.32 -2.16
C GLU A 72 -15.28 -5.85 -2.33
N GLY A 73 -14.42 -5.08 -2.98
CA GLY A 73 -14.67 -3.67 -3.21
C GLY A 73 -14.34 -2.77 -2.05
N LYS A 74 -13.70 -3.30 -1.00
CA LYS A 74 -13.34 -2.50 0.17
C LYS A 74 -12.06 -1.73 0.01
N ILE A 75 -11.19 -2.14 -0.93
CA ILE A 75 -9.96 -1.43 -1.27
C ILE A 75 -9.95 -1.27 -2.79
N ARG A 76 -9.73 -0.05 -3.26
CA ARG A 76 -9.74 0.20 -4.70
C ARG A 76 -8.42 -0.07 -5.38
N ALA A 77 -7.31 0.03 -4.64
CA ALA A 77 -5.99 -0.29 -5.17
C ALA A 77 -5.15 -0.88 -4.05
N ILE A 78 -4.36 -1.89 -4.38
CA ILE A 78 -3.50 -2.52 -3.41
C ILE A 78 -2.06 -2.45 -3.90
N GLY A 79 -1.13 -2.38 -2.95
CA GLY A 79 0.25 -2.22 -3.31
C GLY A 79 1.19 -2.57 -2.17
N ILE A 80 2.43 -2.16 -2.36
CA ILE A 80 3.51 -2.50 -1.44
C ILE A 80 4.36 -1.26 -1.20
N SER A 81 5.21 -1.32 -0.19
CA SER A 81 6.09 -0.22 0.16
C SER A 81 7.45 -0.79 0.50
N ASN A 82 8.49 -0.16 -0.02
CA ASN A 82 9.88 -0.54 0.24
C ASN A 82 10.26 -1.93 -0.27
N PHE A 83 9.57 -2.40 -1.28
CA PHE A 83 9.95 -3.63 -1.97
C PHE A 83 10.90 -3.25 -3.09
N TYR A 84 12.17 -3.56 -2.92
CA TYR A 84 13.16 -3.26 -3.96
C TYR A 84 13.11 -4.33 -5.04
N THR A 85 13.85 -4.10 -6.09
CA THR A 85 13.64 -4.82 -7.35
C THR A 85 13.45 -6.33 -7.21
N ASP A 86 14.35 -7.01 -6.50
CA ASP A 86 14.27 -8.47 -6.37
C ASP A 86 13.01 -8.91 -5.63
N ARG A 87 12.66 -8.22 -4.55
CA ARG A 87 11.46 -8.54 -3.79
C ARG A 87 10.20 -8.19 -4.56
N MET A 88 10.24 -7.07 -5.27
CA MET A 88 9.10 -6.63 -6.06
C MET A 88 8.79 -7.61 -7.19
N VAL A 89 9.82 -8.08 -7.89
CA VAL A 89 9.62 -9.04 -8.98
C VAL A 89 9.07 -10.36 -8.44
N ASP A 90 9.63 -10.85 -7.34
CA ASP A 90 9.15 -12.07 -6.71
C ASP A 90 7.68 -11.94 -6.31
N PHE A 91 7.35 -10.84 -5.68
CA PHE A 91 5.99 -10.61 -5.20
C PHE A 91 5.00 -10.49 -6.35
N ALA A 92 5.37 -9.75 -7.38
CA ALA A 92 4.49 -9.57 -8.54
C ALA A 92 4.28 -10.88 -9.29
N SER A 93 5.29 -11.74 -9.30
CA SER A 93 5.19 -13.01 -10.02
C SER A 93 4.41 -14.06 -9.25
N PHE A 94 4.42 -13.99 -7.93
CA PHE A 94 3.81 -15.01 -7.09
C PHE A 94 2.32 -14.77 -6.84
N ASN A 95 1.95 -13.52 -6.59
CA ASN A 95 0.59 -13.23 -6.15
C ASN A 95 -0.38 -13.16 -7.32
N ARG A 96 -1.66 -13.45 -7.04
CA ARG A 96 -2.70 -13.42 -8.05
C ARG A 96 -2.91 -12.03 -8.62
N ILE A 97 -2.91 -11.03 -7.76
CA ILE A 97 -3.09 -9.64 -8.19
C ILE A 97 -1.77 -8.93 -8.01
N LYS A 98 -1.20 -8.44 -9.11
CA LYS A 98 0.06 -7.70 -9.01
C LYS A 98 -0.13 -6.44 -8.20
N PRO A 99 0.87 -6.06 -7.39
CA PRO A 99 0.81 -4.76 -6.73
C PRO A 99 0.65 -3.66 -7.77
N MET A 100 -0.22 -2.72 -7.50
CA MET A 100 -0.47 -1.63 -8.43
C MET A 100 0.51 -0.48 -8.20
N VAL A 101 1.01 -0.36 -6.96
CA VAL A 101 1.90 0.70 -6.55
C VAL A 101 3.00 0.11 -5.67
N ASN A 102 4.21 0.61 -5.82
CA ASN A 102 5.30 0.32 -4.89
C ASN A 102 5.89 1.66 -4.45
N GLN A 103 5.68 2.00 -3.18
CA GLN A 103 6.16 3.26 -2.63
C GLN A 103 7.54 3.03 -2.02
N VAL A 104 8.57 3.60 -2.63
CA VAL A 104 9.95 3.34 -2.22
C VAL A 104 10.65 4.62 -1.82
N GLU A 105 11.64 4.46 -0.94
CA GLU A 105 12.48 5.57 -0.52
C GLU A 105 13.48 5.89 -1.62
N ILE A 106 13.64 7.18 -1.91
CA ILE A 106 14.57 7.63 -2.94
C ILE A 106 15.85 8.14 -2.29
N HIS A 107 16.98 7.66 -2.80
CA HIS A 107 18.29 8.17 -2.40
C HIS A 107 18.94 8.80 -3.62
N PRO A 108 19.66 9.91 -3.45
CA PRO A 108 20.24 10.61 -4.61
C PRO A 108 21.15 9.75 -5.47
N HIS A 109 21.83 8.79 -4.87
CA HIS A 109 22.76 7.94 -5.60
C HIS A 109 22.20 6.55 -5.87
N ASN A 110 20.90 6.41 -5.74
CA ASN A 110 20.24 5.14 -5.91
C ASN A 110 20.10 4.80 -7.39
N GLN A 111 19.94 3.51 -7.68
CA GLN A 111 19.76 3.01 -9.04
C GLN A 111 18.31 3.09 -9.46
N GLN A 112 17.75 4.29 -9.43
CA GLN A 112 16.33 4.44 -9.67
C GLN A 112 15.93 4.16 -11.10
N THR A 113 16.81 4.46 -12.03
CA THR A 113 16.51 4.22 -13.44
C THR A 113 16.25 2.74 -13.69
N GLU A 114 17.09 1.89 -13.09
CA GLU A 114 16.93 0.45 -13.25
C GLU A 114 15.66 -0.02 -12.54
N ALA A 115 15.44 0.49 -11.33
CA ALA A 115 14.25 0.12 -10.57
C ALA A 115 12.98 0.50 -11.33
N LYS A 116 12.97 1.69 -11.92
CA LYS A 116 11.81 2.12 -12.68
C LYS A 116 11.55 1.22 -13.87
N ALA A 117 12.62 0.81 -14.57
CA ALA A 117 12.47 -0.07 -15.71
C ALA A 117 11.81 -1.40 -15.31
N TRP A 118 12.20 -1.96 -14.16
CA TRP A 118 11.60 -3.18 -13.68
C TRP A 118 10.14 -2.98 -13.28
N HIS A 119 9.84 -1.85 -12.64
CA HIS A 119 8.45 -1.55 -12.29
C HIS A 119 7.59 -1.41 -13.55
N ASP A 120 8.10 -0.72 -14.56
CA ASP A 120 7.36 -0.56 -15.80
C ASP A 120 7.10 -1.89 -16.47
N LYS A 121 8.09 -2.79 -16.40
CA LYS A 121 7.95 -4.10 -17.01
C LYS A 121 6.81 -4.89 -16.41
N TYR A 122 6.60 -4.75 -15.10
CA TYR A 122 5.55 -5.49 -14.40
C TYR A 122 4.26 -4.69 -14.25
N GLY A 123 4.22 -3.48 -14.80
CA GLY A 123 3.01 -2.67 -14.73
C GLY A 123 2.74 -2.11 -13.36
N ILE A 124 3.78 -1.88 -12.56
CA ILE A 124 3.65 -1.36 -11.21
C ILE A 124 4.09 0.10 -11.20
N GLN A 125 3.25 0.97 -10.66
CA GLN A 125 3.60 2.37 -10.53
C GLN A 125 4.56 2.55 -9.35
N MET A 126 5.72 3.14 -9.62
CA MET A 126 6.68 3.41 -8.56
C MET A 126 6.42 4.80 -8.02
N GLU A 127 6.15 4.88 -6.72
CA GLU A 127 6.03 6.15 -6.02
C GLU A 127 7.25 6.30 -5.13
N ALA A 128 7.82 7.49 -5.14
CA ALA A 128 9.07 7.72 -4.44
C ALA A 128 8.90 8.77 -3.36
N TRP A 129 9.61 8.60 -2.25
CA TRP A 129 9.60 9.60 -1.18
C TRP A 129 11.04 9.82 -0.71
N ALA A 130 11.30 11.04 -0.25
CA ALA A 130 12.65 11.40 0.18
C ALA A 130 12.86 11.05 1.65
N PRO A 131 13.96 10.36 1.96
CA PRO A 131 14.19 9.96 3.35
C PRO A 131 14.52 11.11 4.27
N SER A 132 14.89 12.26 3.72
CA SER A 132 15.25 13.40 4.57
C SER A 132 14.06 13.93 5.36
N GLY A 133 12.86 13.55 4.97
CA GLY A 133 11.69 13.91 5.73
C GLY A 133 11.16 15.29 5.50
N GLU A 134 11.77 16.01 4.63
CA GLU A 134 11.18 17.28 4.32
C GLU A 134 9.82 17.12 3.86
N GLY A 135 9.61 16.25 3.59
CA GLY A 135 8.30 16.12 3.34
C GLY A 135 7.59 15.61 4.43
N ARG A 136 7.94 15.79 4.86
CA ARG A 136 7.16 15.38 5.27
C ARG A 136 6.06 15.33 5.11
N GLY A 137 5.71 15.28 5.00
CA GLY A 137 4.82 15.20 4.74
C GLY A 137 4.06 14.71 4.77
N ASP A 138 4.22 14.59 4.92
CA ASP A 138 3.62 14.09 4.71
C ASP A 138 3.15 13.76 4.70
#